data_683053fa9980b82a0259676a02a50181
#
_entry.id   683053fa9980b82a0259676a02a50181
#
_cell.length_a   1.000
_cell.length_b   1.000
_cell.length_c   1.000
_cell.angle_alpha   90.00
_cell.angle_beta   90.00
_cell.angle_gamma   90.00
#
_symmetry.space_group_name_H-M   'P 1'
#
loop_
_entity.id
_entity.type
_entity.pdbx_description
1 polymer ?
#
loop_
_entity_poly.entity_id
_entity_poly.type
_entity_poly.pdbx_seq_one_letter_code
_entity_poly.pdbx_strand_id
1 'polypeptide(L)'
;DRSVSRGLGDVYKRQVESMADGIHVYENPAGVLTNNPPFPEQMFRLNDYMHLSPKQPQNHFSTELPLRSYSRGMGALGLPGDLSSQSRFVRAAFVRANSVSGNSETESVSQFFHILGAVDQQRGCCEVKDGQYEITIYTSCCNADKGIYYYTTYNNHQISAVHMHHENLDSSQLVCCPMQTKEQICHQN
;
A
#
# COMPACT_ATOMS: atom_id res chain seq x y z
N ASP A 1 -10.41 15.73 -8.12
CA ASP A 1 -9.61 16.46 -7.50
C ASP A 1 -8.88 15.88 -6.34
N ARG A 2 -8.40 15.36 -5.87
CA ARG A 2 -7.79 15.21 -4.69
C ARG A 2 -7.11 14.04 -4.49
N SER A 3 -6.44 13.76 -5.29
CA SER A 3 -5.47 12.87 -4.93
C SER A 3 -5.49 11.58 -5.57
N VAL A 4 -4.65 11.50 -6.48
CA VAL A 4 -4.00 10.26 -6.84
C VAL A 4 -3.66 9.44 -5.59
N SER A 5 -3.26 10.10 -4.50
CA SER A 5 -3.01 9.45 -3.21
C SER A 5 -4.25 8.91 -2.50
N ARG A 6 -5.43 9.28 -2.95
CA ARG A 6 -6.67 8.78 -2.38
C ARG A 6 -7.31 7.69 -3.19
N GLY A 7 -6.54 7.01 -3.99
CA GLY A 7 -7.04 6.01 -4.92
C GLY A 7 -7.90 6.68 -5.96
N LEU A 8 -7.45 6.44 -7.06
CA LEU A 8 -7.95 6.83 -8.32
C LEU A 8 -9.43 6.54 -8.45
N GLY A 9 -10.09 7.46 -9.05
CA GLY A 9 -11.42 7.30 -9.52
C GLY A 9 -12.43 7.31 -8.39
N ASP A 10 -13.49 6.84 -8.57
CA ASP A 10 -14.78 6.88 -7.95
C ASP A 10 -14.82 7.40 -6.50
N VAL A 11 -15.76 8.28 -6.24
CA VAL A 11 -16.12 8.76 -4.90
C VAL A 11 -16.49 7.60 -3.98
N TYR A 12 -16.93 6.48 -4.55
CA TYR A 12 -17.36 5.28 -3.86
C TYR A 12 -16.31 4.17 -3.98
N LYS A 13 -15.56 3.96 -2.92
CA LYS A 13 -14.64 2.82 -2.83
C LYS A 13 -15.42 1.59 -2.38
N ARG A 14 -15.56 0.63 -3.26
CA ARG A 14 -16.22 -0.63 -2.97
C ARG A 14 -15.22 -1.76 -2.93
N GLN A 15 -15.44 -2.66 -1.98
CA GLN A 15 -14.73 -3.93 -1.86
C GLN A 15 -15.66 -5.04 -2.34
N VAL A 16 -15.15 -5.91 -3.20
CA VAL A 16 -15.87 -7.10 -3.68
C VAL A 16 -15.09 -8.32 -3.24
N GLU A 17 -15.74 -9.21 -2.51
CA GLU A 17 -15.15 -10.46 -2.04
C GLU A 17 -16.03 -11.65 -2.47
N SER A 18 -15.38 -12.69 -2.99
CA SER A 18 -16.03 -13.96 -3.29
C SER A 18 -15.90 -14.86 -2.05
N MET A 19 -17.02 -15.15 -1.43
CA MET A 19 -17.12 -15.95 -0.22
C MET A 19 -17.80 -17.30 -0.53
N ALA A 20 -17.82 -18.24 0.42
CA ALA A 20 -18.44 -19.54 0.24
C ALA A 20 -19.95 -19.48 -0.04
N ASP A 21 -20.60 -18.43 0.46
CA ASP A 21 -22.05 -18.17 0.32
C ASP A 21 -22.38 -17.20 -0.83
N GLY A 22 -21.39 -16.71 -1.58
CA GLY A 22 -21.60 -15.85 -2.74
C GLY A 22 -20.67 -14.64 -2.80
N ILE A 23 -21.07 -13.65 -3.60
CA ILE A 23 -20.33 -12.40 -3.79
C ILE A 23 -20.87 -11.36 -2.81
N HIS A 24 -19.97 -10.80 -2.03
CA HIS A 24 -20.25 -9.72 -1.09
C HIS A 24 -19.65 -8.40 -1.58
N VAL A 25 -20.40 -7.32 -1.43
CA VAL A 25 -19.96 -5.96 -1.80
C VAL A 25 -20.04 -5.07 -0.57
N TYR A 26 -18.91 -4.46 -0.21
CA TYR A 26 -18.80 -3.57 0.94
C TYR A 26 -18.36 -2.18 0.51
N GLU A 27 -18.75 -1.16 1.24
CA GLU A 27 -18.08 0.15 1.19
C GLU A 27 -16.73 0.04 1.87
N ASN A 28 -15.67 0.55 1.24
CA ASN A 28 -14.31 0.49 1.76
C ASN A 28 -13.76 1.89 2.08
N PRO A 29 -14.11 2.48 3.23
CA PRO A 29 -13.61 3.80 3.61
C PRO A 29 -12.09 3.81 3.88
N ALA A 30 -11.51 2.67 4.28
CA ALA A 30 -10.07 2.54 4.46
C ALA A 30 -9.31 2.61 3.14
N GLY A 31 -9.95 2.20 2.02
CA GLY A 31 -9.33 2.13 0.69
C GLY A 31 -8.13 1.18 0.64
N VAL A 32 -8.13 0.15 1.48
CA VAL A 32 -7.12 -0.89 1.59
C VAL A 32 -7.80 -2.24 1.57
N LEU A 33 -7.15 -3.20 0.95
CA LEU A 33 -7.51 -4.61 1.00
C LEU A 33 -6.24 -5.44 1.14
N THR A 34 -6.33 -6.49 1.93
CA THR A 34 -5.34 -7.56 2.01
C THR A 34 -6.06 -8.92 1.89
N ASN A 35 -5.40 -10.00 2.24
CA ASN A 35 -5.96 -11.35 2.13
C ASN A 35 -7.03 -11.62 3.22
N ASN A 36 -6.91 -12.72 3.97
CA ASN A 36 -7.76 -13.05 5.11
C ASN A 36 -7.37 -12.25 6.38
N PRO A 37 -8.30 -12.03 7.31
CA PRO A 37 -9.72 -12.41 7.30
C PRO A 37 -10.56 -11.55 6.35
N PRO A 38 -11.89 -11.83 6.22
CA PRO A 38 -12.79 -11.02 5.40
C PRO A 38 -12.79 -9.54 5.77
N PHE A 39 -13.08 -8.70 4.80
CA PHE A 39 -12.99 -7.24 4.94
C PHE A 39 -13.71 -6.65 6.16
N PRO A 40 -14.96 -7.06 6.52
CA PRO A 40 -15.62 -6.53 7.70
C PRO A 40 -14.86 -6.82 9.02
N GLU A 41 -14.23 -7.98 9.11
CA GLU A 41 -13.42 -8.33 10.28
C GLU A 41 -12.13 -7.49 10.33
N GLN A 42 -11.48 -7.27 9.20
CA GLN A 42 -10.31 -6.41 9.11
C GLN A 42 -10.66 -4.98 9.52
N MET A 43 -11.79 -4.45 9.05
CA MET A 43 -12.29 -3.12 9.45
C MET A 43 -12.60 -3.04 10.93
N PHE A 44 -13.26 -4.08 11.49
CA PHE A 44 -13.56 -4.11 12.93
C PHE A 44 -12.28 -4.03 13.77
N ARG A 45 -11.24 -4.75 13.39
CA ARG A 45 -9.96 -4.77 14.12
C ARG A 45 -9.18 -3.44 14.07
N LEU A 46 -9.51 -2.51 13.17
CA LEU A 46 -8.93 -1.16 13.22
C LEU A 46 -9.26 -0.42 14.51
N ASN A 47 -10.34 -0.79 15.21
CA ASN A 47 -10.68 -0.20 16.50
C ASN A 47 -9.59 -0.40 17.55
N ASP A 48 -8.84 -1.50 17.49
CA ASP A 48 -7.74 -1.78 18.43
C ASP A 48 -6.59 -0.77 18.27
N TYR A 49 -6.54 -0.06 17.14
CA TYR A 49 -5.48 0.85 16.72
C TYR A 49 -5.89 2.32 16.69
N MET A 50 -7.05 2.68 17.27
CA MET A 50 -7.55 4.07 17.30
C MET A 50 -6.59 5.04 18.03
N HIS A 51 -5.70 4.54 18.87
CA HIS A 51 -4.70 5.33 19.57
C HIS A 51 -3.52 5.76 18.69
N LEU A 52 -3.33 5.14 17.53
CA LEU A 52 -2.23 5.47 16.64
C LEU A 52 -2.39 6.86 16.03
N SER A 53 -1.29 7.60 15.97
CA SER A 53 -1.25 8.97 15.48
C SER A 53 0.10 9.28 14.84
N PRO A 54 0.17 10.14 13.81
CA PRO A 54 1.44 10.70 13.32
C PRO A 54 2.05 11.71 14.30
N LYS A 55 1.27 12.16 15.29
CA LYS A 55 1.71 13.13 16.31
C LYS A 55 2.39 12.41 17.47
N GLN A 56 3.21 13.15 18.22
CA GLN A 56 3.80 12.64 19.46
C GLN A 56 2.71 12.37 20.49
N PRO A 57 2.82 11.26 21.24
CA PRO A 57 1.85 10.94 22.28
C PRO A 57 1.98 11.89 23.47
N GLN A 58 0.85 12.19 24.08
CA GLN A 58 0.78 12.83 25.37
C GLN A 58 0.79 11.74 26.48
N ASN A 59 1.24 12.10 27.68
CA ASN A 59 1.19 11.17 28.80
C ASN A 59 -0.26 11.06 29.33
N HIS A 60 -0.94 10.00 28.92
CA HIS A 60 -2.26 9.60 29.45
C HIS A 60 -2.16 8.40 30.39
N PHE A 61 -0.94 7.88 30.63
CA PHE A 61 -0.72 6.70 31.45
C PHE A 61 -0.88 7.00 32.92
N SER A 62 -0.27 8.08 33.42
CA SER A 62 -0.39 8.54 34.79
C SER A 62 0.02 10.00 34.91
N THR A 63 -0.71 10.75 35.74
CA THR A 63 -0.35 12.13 36.08
C THR A 63 0.80 12.22 37.10
N GLU A 64 1.05 11.14 37.81
CA GLU A 64 2.12 11.08 38.82
C GLU A 64 3.48 10.69 38.23
N LEU A 65 3.47 10.04 37.07
CA LEU A 65 4.69 9.61 36.40
C LEU A 65 5.07 10.62 35.30
N PRO A 66 6.25 11.27 35.35
CA PRO A 66 6.66 12.28 34.38
C PRO A 66 7.17 11.63 33.09
N LEU A 67 6.30 10.85 32.44
CA LEU A 67 6.63 10.17 31.19
C LEU A 67 6.65 11.18 30.02
N ARG A 68 7.60 11.01 29.13
CA ARG A 68 7.78 11.86 27.94
C ARG A 68 8.29 11.07 26.74
N SER A 69 7.99 11.58 25.57
CA SER A 69 8.52 11.01 24.32
C SER A 69 10.05 11.15 24.28
N TYR A 70 10.74 10.07 23.95
CA TYR A 70 12.21 10.03 23.80
C TYR A 70 12.65 9.94 22.32
N SER A 71 11.70 9.72 21.39
CA SER A 71 11.95 9.64 19.95
C SER A 71 10.76 10.19 19.17
N ARG A 72 11.01 10.63 17.93
CA ARG A 72 9.94 10.95 16.97
C ARG A 72 9.25 9.67 16.50
N GLY A 73 7.99 9.78 16.07
CA GLY A 73 7.21 8.64 15.59
C GLY A 73 6.56 7.79 16.68
N MET A 74 6.73 8.13 17.96
CA MET A 74 6.16 7.35 19.07
C MET A 74 4.63 7.35 19.10
N GLY A 75 3.95 8.24 18.39
CA GLY A 75 2.50 8.17 18.21
C GLY A 75 2.03 6.93 17.45
N ALA A 76 2.93 6.27 16.74
CA ALA A 76 2.65 5.02 16.04
C ALA A 76 3.14 3.77 16.82
N LEU A 77 3.44 3.90 18.12
CA LEU A 77 3.78 2.73 18.95
C LEU A 77 2.59 1.75 18.99
N GLY A 78 2.87 0.50 18.65
CA GLY A 78 1.85 -0.54 18.51
C GLY A 78 1.39 -0.76 17.06
N LEU A 79 1.86 0.05 16.09
CA LEU A 79 1.64 -0.26 14.68
C LEU A 79 2.29 -1.61 14.37
N PRO A 80 1.51 -2.62 13.90
CA PRO A 80 2.03 -3.97 13.74
C PRO A 80 3.09 -4.05 12.64
N GLY A 81 4.18 -4.74 12.90
CA GLY A 81 5.33 -4.85 12.00
C GLY A 81 5.46 -6.20 11.30
N ASP A 82 4.67 -7.21 11.71
CA ASP A 82 4.72 -8.53 11.08
C ASP A 82 4.07 -8.55 9.68
N LEU A 83 4.30 -9.63 8.94
CA LEU A 83 3.88 -9.78 7.55
C LEU A 83 2.51 -10.42 7.37
N SER A 84 1.78 -10.70 8.45
CA SER A 84 0.43 -11.24 8.35
C SER A 84 -0.51 -10.29 7.60
N SER A 85 -1.54 -10.86 7.02
CA SER A 85 -2.53 -10.10 6.25
C SER A 85 -3.18 -8.98 7.08
N GLN A 86 -3.56 -9.29 8.32
CA GLN A 86 -4.17 -8.31 9.23
C GLN A 86 -3.20 -7.18 9.58
N SER A 87 -1.96 -7.49 9.89
CA SER A 87 -0.93 -6.50 10.23
C SER A 87 -0.60 -5.61 9.02
N ARG A 88 -0.54 -6.18 7.83
CA ARG A 88 -0.38 -5.43 6.58
C ARG A 88 -1.58 -4.51 6.33
N PHE A 89 -2.80 -4.97 6.60
CA PHE A 89 -4.00 -4.14 6.46
C PHE A 89 -3.95 -2.91 7.37
N VAL A 90 -3.70 -3.11 8.67
CA VAL A 90 -3.58 -2.01 9.65
C VAL A 90 -2.48 -1.03 9.24
N ARG A 91 -1.31 -1.56 8.90
CA ARG A 91 -0.15 -0.74 8.49
C ARG A 91 -0.44 0.06 7.23
N ALA A 92 -0.99 -0.56 6.19
CA ALA A 92 -1.36 0.12 4.96
C ALA A 92 -2.43 1.18 5.19
N ALA A 93 -3.46 0.87 6.01
CA ALA A 93 -4.52 1.82 6.34
C ALA A 93 -3.97 3.04 7.08
N PHE A 94 -3.12 2.84 8.10
CA PHE A 94 -2.49 3.92 8.85
C PHE A 94 -1.59 4.78 7.96
N VAL A 95 -0.69 4.16 7.20
CA VAL A 95 0.25 4.87 6.33
C VAL A 95 -0.52 5.66 5.26
N ARG A 96 -1.49 5.01 4.59
CA ARG A 96 -2.30 5.67 3.57
C ARG A 96 -3.09 6.86 4.12
N ALA A 97 -3.72 6.71 5.29
CA ALA A 97 -4.56 7.75 5.89
C ALA A 97 -3.76 9.01 6.32
N ASN A 98 -2.48 8.82 6.67
CA ASN A 98 -1.61 9.88 7.20
C ASN A 98 -0.57 10.38 6.18
N SER A 99 -0.45 9.73 5.02
CA SER A 99 0.47 10.15 3.98
C SER A 99 0.02 11.45 3.31
N VAL A 100 0.97 12.30 2.99
CA VAL A 100 0.77 13.55 2.27
C VAL A 100 1.37 13.39 0.87
N SER A 101 0.54 13.64 -0.13
CA SER A 101 0.98 13.65 -1.53
C SER A 101 1.53 15.01 -1.91
N GLY A 102 2.46 15.04 -2.87
CA GLY A 102 2.88 16.27 -3.51
C GLY A 102 1.85 16.81 -4.52
N ASN A 103 2.21 17.90 -5.19
CA ASN A 103 1.33 18.59 -6.14
C ASN A 103 1.48 18.09 -7.59
N SER A 104 2.50 17.31 -7.89
CA SER A 104 2.75 16.74 -9.21
C SER A 104 2.38 15.27 -9.28
N GLU A 105 2.16 14.77 -10.51
CA GLU A 105 1.96 13.35 -10.75
C GLU A 105 3.15 12.51 -10.29
N THR A 106 4.36 12.95 -10.61
CA THR A 106 5.58 12.25 -10.21
C THR A 106 5.69 12.10 -8.69
N GLU A 107 5.41 13.17 -7.94
CA GLU A 107 5.40 13.13 -6.48
C GLU A 107 4.29 12.20 -5.95
N SER A 108 3.12 12.25 -6.56
CA SER A 108 1.99 11.40 -6.17
C SER A 108 2.26 9.91 -6.45
N VAL A 109 2.84 9.59 -7.61
CA VAL A 109 3.27 8.22 -7.95
C VAL A 109 4.35 7.75 -6.99
N SER A 110 5.37 8.57 -6.73
CA SER A 110 6.42 8.25 -5.76
C SER A 110 5.83 7.97 -4.37
N GLN A 111 4.94 8.85 -3.89
CA GLN A 111 4.28 8.66 -2.58
C GLN A 111 3.43 7.38 -2.55
N PHE A 112 2.79 7.01 -3.64
CA PHE A 112 2.03 5.76 -3.72
C PHE A 112 2.94 4.54 -3.52
N PHE A 113 4.11 4.50 -4.16
CA PHE A 113 5.07 3.43 -3.95
C PHE A 113 5.64 3.41 -2.52
N HIS A 114 5.82 4.55 -1.87
CA HIS A 114 6.18 4.59 -0.44
C HIS A 114 5.08 4.00 0.46
N ILE A 115 3.81 4.25 0.16
CA ILE A 115 2.69 3.65 0.90
C ILE A 115 2.71 2.12 0.77
N LEU A 116 2.86 1.60 -0.44
CA LEU A 116 2.91 0.15 -0.69
C LEU A 116 4.18 -0.49 -0.15
N GLY A 117 5.32 0.22 -0.23
CA GLY A 117 6.58 -0.25 0.36
C GLY A 117 6.50 -0.49 1.88
N ALA A 118 5.55 0.16 2.57
CA ALA A 118 5.30 -0.11 3.99
C ALA A 118 4.80 -1.54 4.28
N VAL A 119 4.34 -2.25 3.25
CA VAL A 119 3.79 -3.62 3.37
C VAL A 119 4.50 -4.64 2.48
N ASP A 120 5.67 -4.28 1.96
CA ASP A 120 6.49 -5.18 1.16
C ASP A 120 6.92 -6.41 1.97
N GLN A 121 6.95 -7.55 1.29
CA GLN A 121 7.43 -8.82 1.84
C GLN A 121 8.81 -9.13 1.27
N GLN A 122 9.79 -9.17 2.17
CA GLN A 122 11.19 -9.42 1.84
C GLN A 122 11.48 -10.92 1.79
N ARG A 123 12.34 -11.32 0.87
CA ARG A 123 12.78 -12.72 0.76
C ARG A 123 13.43 -13.19 2.06
N GLY A 124 12.99 -14.33 2.56
CA GLY A 124 13.46 -14.92 3.80
C GLY A 124 12.63 -14.58 5.03
N CYS A 125 11.73 -13.61 4.97
CA CYS A 125 10.94 -13.15 6.13
C CYS A 125 9.58 -13.85 6.26
N CYS A 126 9.10 -14.51 5.22
CA CYS A 126 7.87 -15.31 5.24
C CYS A 126 8.09 -16.61 4.49
N GLU A 127 8.31 -17.70 5.22
CA GLU A 127 8.50 -19.01 4.64
C GLU A 127 7.14 -19.68 4.41
N VAL A 128 6.92 -20.17 3.20
CA VAL A 128 5.70 -20.89 2.81
C VAL A 128 5.93 -22.39 2.90
N LYS A 129 7.14 -22.83 2.53
CA LYS A 129 7.61 -24.21 2.56
C LYS A 129 9.13 -24.18 2.59
N ASP A 130 9.78 -25.25 3.04
CA ASP A 130 11.24 -25.36 3.16
C ASP A 130 12.00 -24.71 2.00
N GLY A 131 12.67 -23.60 2.28
CA GLY A 131 13.44 -22.85 1.30
C GLY A 131 12.63 -22.05 0.27
N GLN A 132 11.30 -21.97 0.41
CA GLN A 132 10.42 -21.17 -0.44
C GLN A 132 9.82 -20.03 0.37
N TYR A 133 9.97 -18.80 -0.14
CA TYR A 133 9.58 -17.58 0.55
C TYR A 133 8.52 -16.82 -0.21
N GLU A 134 7.54 -16.29 0.51
CA GLU A 134 6.64 -15.28 -0.02
C GLU A 134 7.38 -13.95 -0.16
N ILE A 135 7.21 -13.28 -1.30
CA ILE A 135 7.82 -11.99 -1.60
C ILE A 135 6.83 -11.10 -2.35
N THR A 136 7.01 -9.81 -2.27
CA THR A 136 6.32 -8.86 -3.15
C THR A 136 6.92 -8.94 -4.55
N ILE A 137 6.33 -9.71 -5.43
CA ILE A 137 6.86 -9.96 -6.79
C ILE A 137 6.94 -8.67 -7.60
N TYR A 138 5.90 -7.84 -7.51
CA TYR A 138 5.84 -6.52 -8.11
C TYR A 138 4.87 -5.63 -7.33
N THR A 139 5.04 -4.32 -7.50
CA THR A 139 4.13 -3.29 -6.99
C THR A 139 3.68 -2.43 -8.15
N SER A 140 2.40 -2.07 -8.21
CA SER A 140 1.90 -1.27 -9.32
C SER A 140 0.84 -0.26 -8.89
N CYS A 141 0.72 0.80 -9.68
CA CYS A 141 -0.39 1.75 -9.61
C CYS A 141 -0.81 2.21 -11.01
N CYS A 142 -2.05 2.69 -11.11
CA CYS A 142 -2.60 3.23 -12.34
C CYS A 142 -2.97 4.70 -12.17
N ASN A 143 -2.59 5.55 -13.12
CA ASN A 143 -3.23 6.82 -13.35
C ASN A 143 -4.34 6.59 -14.38
N ALA A 144 -5.58 6.45 -13.89
CA ALA A 144 -6.72 6.13 -14.74
C ALA A 144 -7.08 7.29 -15.70
N ASP A 145 -6.89 8.54 -15.26
CA ASP A 145 -7.20 9.73 -16.08
C ASP A 145 -6.30 9.82 -17.31
N LYS A 146 -5.03 9.40 -17.17
CA LYS A 146 -4.05 9.45 -18.25
C LYS A 146 -3.81 8.10 -18.92
N GLY A 147 -4.41 7.03 -18.42
CA GLY A 147 -4.17 5.69 -18.93
C GLY A 147 -2.72 5.23 -18.77
N ILE A 148 -2.10 5.48 -17.62
CA ILE A 148 -0.71 5.12 -17.37
C ILE A 148 -0.65 4.07 -16.27
N TYR A 149 0.03 2.97 -16.54
CA TYR A 149 0.32 1.91 -15.58
C TYR A 149 1.77 2.00 -15.14
N TYR A 150 2.00 2.23 -13.85
CA TYR A 150 3.33 2.30 -13.23
C TYR A 150 3.60 1.03 -12.45
N TYR A 151 4.85 0.56 -12.46
CA TYR A 151 5.23 -0.61 -11.68
C TYR A 151 6.71 -0.60 -11.29
N THR A 152 7.01 -1.33 -10.22
CA THR A 152 8.35 -1.81 -9.83
C THR A 152 8.29 -3.32 -9.71
N THR A 153 9.44 -4.00 -9.75
CA THR A 153 9.53 -5.44 -9.48
C THR A 153 10.47 -5.70 -8.30
N TYR A 154 10.41 -6.88 -7.72
CA TYR A 154 11.29 -7.24 -6.60
C TYR A 154 12.78 -7.03 -6.92
N ASN A 155 13.18 -7.30 -8.14
CA ASN A 155 14.56 -7.19 -8.58
C ASN A 155 14.87 -5.88 -9.35
N ASN A 156 13.93 -4.95 -9.43
CA ASN A 156 14.12 -3.65 -10.06
C ASN A 156 13.27 -2.59 -9.35
N HIS A 157 13.95 -1.70 -8.61
CA HIS A 157 13.31 -0.62 -7.87
C HIS A 157 13.00 0.61 -8.72
N GLN A 158 13.51 0.66 -9.97
CA GLN A 158 13.17 1.72 -10.90
C GLN A 158 11.70 1.67 -11.25
N ILE A 159 10.98 2.76 -11.04
CA ILE A 159 9.59 2.88 -11.48
C ILE A 159 9.57 2.89 -13.01
N SER A 160 8.86 1.92 -13.59
CA SER A 160 8.60 1.81 -15.02
C SER A 160 7.16 2.21 -15.31
N ALA A 161 6.91 2.75 -16.51
CA ALA A 161 5.59 3.20 -16.92
C ALA A 161 5.21 2.63 -18.29
N VAL A 162 3.95 2.21 -18.42
CA VAL A 162 3.33 1.84 -19.69
C VAL A 162 2.17 2.78 -19.96
N HIS A 163 2.18 3.44 -21.12
CA HIS A 163 1.17 4.39 -21.53
C HIS A 163 0.18 3.71 -22.50
N MET A 164 -1.04 3.49 -22.03
CA MET A 164 -2.09 2.84 -22.82
C MET A 164 -2.38 3.59 -24.12
N HIS A 165 -2.41 4.90 -24.08
CA HIS A 165 -2.72 5.74 -25.25
C HIS A 165 -1.57 5.92 -26.25
N HIS A 166 -0.40 5.35 -26.00
CA HIS A 166 0.67 5.27 -27.00
C HIS A 166 0.49 4.08 -27.95
N GLU A 167 -0.45 3.19 -27.64
CA GLU A 167 -0.74 2.00 -28.41
C GLU A 167 -2.03 2.16 -29.23
N ASN A 168 -2.17 1.37 -30.27
CA ASN A 168 -3.41 1.31 -31.06
C ASN A 168 -4.45 0.46 -30.29
N LEU A 169 -5.35 1.13 -29.57
CA LEU A 169 -6.37 0.49 -28.74
C LEU A 169 -7.44 -0.24 -29.54
N ASP A 170 -7.58 0.07 -30.84
CA ASP A 170 -8.52 -0.58 -31.75
C ASP A 170 -7.89 -1.79 -32.47
N SER A 171 -6.63 -2.11 -32.17
CA SER A 171 -5.96 -3.26 -32.74
C SER A 171 -6.57 -4.58 -32.26
N SER A 172 -6.75 -5.53 -33.17
CA SER A 172 -7.10 -6.91 -32.82
C SER A 172 -5.92 -7.73 -32.29
N GLN A 173 -4.71 -7.17 -32.38
CA GLN A 173 -3.50 -7.83 -31.89
C GLN A 173 -3.19 -7.40 -30.44
N LEU A 174 -2.80 -8.37 -29.62
CA LEU A 174 -2.37 -8.11 -28.26
C LEU A 174 -1.01 -7.42 -28.25
N VAL A 175 -0.92 -6.27 -27.57
CA VAL A 175 0.35 -5.60 -27.30
C VAL A 175 0.91 -6.12 -25.98
N CYS A 176 2.14 -6.64 -26.01
CA CYS A 176 2.82 -7.15 -24.83
C CYS A 176 4.01 -6.25 -24.47
N CYS A 177 4.01 -5.71 -23.26
CA CYS A 177 5.11 -4.95 -22.68
C CYS A 177 5.85 -5.83 -21.66
N PRO A 178 7.04 -6.36 -21.97
CA PRO A 178 7.79 -7.18 -21.02
C PRO A 178 8.16 -6.40 -19.76
N MET A 179 7.95 -6.99 -18.59
CA MET A 179 8.32 -6.39 -17.30
C MET A 179 9.84 -6.20 -17.20
N GLN A 180 10.24 -5.03 -16.73
CA GLN A 180 11.64 -4.70 -16.46
C GLN A 180 12.03 -5.31 -15.09
N THR A 181 12.76 -6.41 -15.13
CA THR A 181 13.14 -7.16 -13.91
C THR A 181 14.61 -7.04 -13.53
N LYS A 182 15.42 -6.36 -14.37
CA LYS A 182 16.84 -6.18 -14.08
C LYS A 182 17.06 -4.87 -13.35
N GLU A 183 17.67 -4.95 -12.15
CA GLU A 183 18.01 -3.77 -11.35
C GLU A 183 18.88 -2.78 -12.15
N GLN A 184 18.54 -1.52 -12.05
CA GLN A 184 19.25 -0.43 -12.69
C GLN A 184 19.93 0.43 -11.61
N ILE A 185 21.23 0.27 -11.48
CA ILE A 185 22.03 1.05 -10.54
C ILE A 185 22.67 2.20 -11.32
N CYS A 186 22.37 3.44 -10.90
CA CYS A 186 22.99 4.62 -11.45
C CYS A 186 24.32 4.89 -10.72
N HIS A 187 25.44 4.69 -11.40
CA HIS A 187 26.75 5.03 -10.88
C HIS A 187 27.02 6.51 -11.10
N GLN A 188 27.48 7.23 -10.03
CA GLN A 188 27.70 8.68 -10.09
C GLN A 188 29.18 9.06 -10.19
N ASN A 189 30.08 8.12 -10.27
CA ASN A 189 31.53 8.30 -10.41
C ASN A 189 32.11 7.40 -11.48
#